data_29361b2756e876d6610d0418bec65319
#
_entry.id   29361b2756e876d6610d0418bec65319
#
_cell.length_a   1.000
_cell.length_b   1.000
_cell.length_c   1.000
_cell.angle_alpha   90.00
_cell.angle_beta   90.00
_cell.angle_gamma   90.00
#
_symmetry.space_group_name_H-M   'P 1'
#
loop_
_entity.id
_entity.type
_entity.pdbx_description
1 polymer ?
#
loop_
_entity_poly.entity_id
_entity_poly.type
_entity_poly.pdbx_seq_one_letter_code
_entity_poly.pdbx_strand_id
1 'polypeptide(L)'
;MFKPNFILNSVTDITPEFLDKNNIKALLLDVDNTLSVAHSNKTLRTGVAEWLSDMREAEISMMILSNAKKKRAQRFADSVGLDVVGLAAKPLPFGYFRAAGKLKIKRKNIAIVGDQVFTDIMGGRLAGVKTVLVTDITPEDKTFFKIKRYFEKKMLKRWKNER
;
A
#
# COMPACT_ATOMS: atom_id res chain seq x y z
N MET A 1 9.64 9.84 14.24
CA MET A 1 9.07 8.48 14.12
C MET A 1 8.05 8.48 12.99
N PHE A 2 8.06 7.48 12.12
CA PHE A 2 7.24 7.47 10.89
C PHE A 2 5.79 7.02 11.17
N LYS A 3 4.98 7.91 11.80
CA LYS A 3 3.56 7.66 12.00
C LYS A 3 2.83 7.72 10.65
N PRO A 4 1.92 6.76 10.31
CA PRO A 4 1.11 6.85 9.11
C PRO A 4 0.15 8.04 9.18
N ASN A 5 -0.24 8.56 8.02
CA ASN A 5 -1.29 9.59 7.97
C ASN A 5 -2.65 8.99 8.34
N PHE A 6 -2.91 7.76 7.90
CA PHE A 6 -4.18 7.06 8.16
C PHE A 6 -3.91 5.60 8.55
N ILE A 7 -4.77 5.06 9.41
CA ILE A 7 -4.77 3.64 9.79
C ILE A 7 -6.18 3.12 9.54
N LEU A 8 -6.30 2.13 8.68
CA LEU A 8 -7.55 1.47 8.29
C LEU A 8 -7.43 -0.03 8.54
N ASN A 9 -8.55 -0.75 8.58
CA ASN A 9 -8.49 -2.21 8.71
C ASN A 9 -8.09 -2.86 7.40
N SER A 10 -8.74 -2.48 6.30
CA SER A 10 -8.52 -3.05 4.97
C SER A 10 -8.33 -1.96 3.92
N VAL A 11 -7.79 -2.31 2.77
CA VAL A 11 -7.76 -1.44 1.59
C VAL A 11 -9.19 -1.10 1.14
N THR A 12 -10.14 -2.00 1.33
CA THR A 12 -11.56 -1.81 0.98
C THR A 12 -12.28 -0.75 1.81
N ASP A 13 -11.68 -0.28 2.91
CA ASP A 13 -12.19 0.84 3.70
C ASP A 13 -11.89 2.21 3.04
N ILE A 14 -11.08 2.23 1.99
CA ILE A 14 -10.78 3.44 1.22
C ILE A 14 -11.91 3.67 0.23
N THR A 15 -12.65 4.76 0.38
CA THR A 15 -13.71 5.16 -0.53
C THR A 15 -13.32 6.38 -1.37
N PRO A 16 -13.99 6.64 -2.50
CA PRO A 16 -13.77 7.88 -3.26
C PRO A 16 -13.92 9.15 -2.42
N GLU A 17 -14.90 9.20 -1.50
CA GLU A 17 -15.12 10.32 -0.60
C GLU A 17 -13.96 10.50 0.38
N PHE A 18 -13.40 9.40 0.89
CA PHE A 18 -12.19 9.44 1.73
C PHE A 18 -11.02 10.05 0.96
N LEU A 19 -10.84 9.67 -0.30
CA LEU A 19 -9.76 10.16 -1.14
C LEU A 19 -9.91 11.65 -1.45
N ASP A 20 -11.12 12.08 -1.81
CA ASP A 20 -11.43 13.48 -2.11
C ASP A 20 -11.22 14.36 -0.87
N LYS A 21 -11.82 14.01 0.27
CA LYS A 21 -11.66 14.71 1.55
C LYS A 21 -10.19 14.90 1.93
N ASN A 22 -9.35 13.94 1.60
CA ASN A 22 -7.93 13.96 1.94
C ASN A 22 -7.04 14.44 0.78
N ASN A 23 -7.62 14.95 -0.31
CA ASN A 23 -6.90 15.42 -1.49
C ASN A 23 -5.90 14.38 -2.03
N ILE A 24 -6.36 13.12 -2.14
CA ILE A 24 -5.62 11.99 -2.71
C ILE A 24 -6.20 11.73 -4.10
N LYS A 25 -5.37 11.81 -5.13
CA LYS A 25 -5.75 11.62 -6.54
C LYS A 25 -5.25 10.30 -7.12
N ALA A 26 -4.32 9.65 -6.44
CA ALA A 26 -3.79 8.37 -6.86
C ALA A 26 -3.36 7.51 -5.69
N LEU A 27 -3.44 6.20 -5.89
CA LEU A 27 -3.03 5.18 -4.94
C LEU A 27 -1.84 4.38 -5.49
N LEU A 28 -0.80 4.27 -4.69
CA LEU A 28 0.23 3.24 -4.82
C LEU A 28 -0.18 2.09 -3.91
N LEU A 29 -0.22 0.87 -4.43
CA LEU A 29 -0.73 -0.28 -3.72
C LEU A 29 0.38 -1.31 -3.52
N ASP A 30 0.65 -1.67 -2.28
CA ASP A 30 1.43 -2.88 -2.00
C ASP A 30 0.58 -4.12 -2.30
N VAL A 31 1.21 -5.27 -2.50
CA VAL A 31 0.51 -6.50 -2.91
C VAL A 31 0.24 -7.43 -1.73
N ASP A 32 1.30 -7.93 -1.11
CA ASP A 32 1.20 -8.96 -0.08
C ASP A 32 0.51 -8.40 1.18
N ASN A 33 -0.53 -9.07 1.69
CA ASN A 33 -1.39 -8.64 2.80
C ASN A 33 -2.19 -7.34 2.58
N THR A 34 -2.03 -6.68 1.45
CA THR A 34 -2.81 -5.48 1.09
C THR A 34 -3.89 -5.84 0.08
N LEU A 35 -3.52 -6.26 -1.12
CA LEU A 35 -4.43 -6.69 -2.18
C LEU A 35 -4.63 -8.21 -2.21
N SER A 36 -3.59 -8.96 -1.88
CA SER A 36 -3.61 -10.43 -1.90
C SER A 36 -3.32 -11.02 -0.53
N VAL A 37 -3.67 -12.28 -0.36
CA VAL A 37 -3.21 -13.09 0.78
C VAL A 37 -1.69 -13.24 0.67
N ALA A 38 -0.97 -13.16 1.80
CA ALA A 38 0.49 -13.24 1.83
C ALA A 38 1.02 -14.43 1.03
N HIS A 39 2.05 -14.17 0.23
CA HIS A 39 2.71 -15.16 -0.64
C HIS A 39 1.81 -15.88 -1.66
N SER A 40 0.52 -15.51 -1.75
CA SER A 40 -0.41 -15.99 -2.77
C SER A 40 -0.40 -15.02 -3.95
N ASN A 41 0.28 -15.37 -5.04
CA ASN A 41 0.32 -14.54 -6.24
C ASN A 41 -0.98 -14.57 -7.05
N LYS A 42 -2.03 -15.24 -6.55
CA LYS A 42 -3.23 -15.55 -7.35
C LYS A 42 -4.55 -15.23 -6.66
N THR A 43 -4.56 -15.06 -5.34
CA THR A 43 -5.81 -14.91 -4.60
C THR A 43 -5.90 -13.52 -4.02
N LEU A 44 -6.81 -12.71 -4.55
CA LEU A 44 -7.17 -11.43 -3.97
C LEU A 44 -7.83 -11.65 -2.60
N ARG A 45 -7.68 -10.70 -1.71
CA ARG A 45 -8.43 -10.66 -0.45
C ARG A 45 -9.90 -10.40 -0.75
N THR A 46 -10.76 -10.84 0.14
CA THR A 46 -12.21 -10.64 0.02
C THR A 46 -12.56 -9.16 -0.19
N GLY A 47 -13.42 -8.90 -1.17
CA GLY A 47 -13.89 -7.55 -1.52
C GLY A 47 -12.92 -6.70 -2.32
N VAL A 48 -11.67 -7.14 -2.55
CA VAL A 48 -10.69 -6.34 -3.29
C VAL A 48 -11.03 -6.23 -4.77
N ALA A 49 -11.59 -7.27 -5.37
CA ALA A 49 -11.96 -7.22 -6.79
C ALA A 49 -13.05 -6.16 -7.05
N GLU A 50 -14.09 -6.15 -6.23
CA GLU A 50 -15.17 -5.17 -6.26
C GLU A 50 -14.63 -3.77 -5.97
N TRP A 51 -13.82 -3.63 -4.94
CA TRP A 51 -13.19 -2.36 -4.59
C TRP A 51 -12.34 -1.78 -5.74
N LEU A 52 -11.56 -2.61 -6.44
CA LEU A 52 -10.80 -2.18 -7.62
C LEU A 52 -11.72 -1.68 -8.73
N SER A 53 -12.91 -2.30 -8.90
CA SER A 53 -13.92 -1.85 -9.87
C SER A 53 -14.47 -0.48 -9.48
N ASP A 54 -14.88 -0.31 -8.23
CA ASP A 54 -15.41 0.95 -7.70
C ASP A 54 -14.42 2.10 -7.84
N MET A 55 -13.13 1.83 -7.57
CA MET A 55 -12.08 2.83 -7.74
C MET A 55 -11.87 3.22 -9.21
N ARG A 56 -12.01 2.27 -10.15
CA ARG A 56 -11.94 2.57 -11.59
C ARG A 56 -13.13 3.39 -12.04
N GLU A 57 -14.34 3.05 -11.60
CA GLU A 57 -15.56 3.80 -11.91
C GLU A 57 -15.47 5.25 -11.39
N ALA A 58 -14.82 5.43 -10.26
CA ALA A 58 -14.53 6.75 -9.69
C ALA A 58 -13.31 7.46 -10.33
N GLU A 59 -12.73 6.89 -11.39
CA GLU A 59 -11.58 7.42 -12.12
C GLU A 59 -10.33 7.64 -11.24
N ILE A 60 -10.17 6.88 -10.16
CA ILE A 60 -9.00 6.95 -9.28
C ILE A 60 -7.81 6.27 -9.95
N SER A 61 -6.72 6.99 -10.14
CA SER A 61 -5.48 6.44 -10.66
C SER A 61 -4.86 5.47 -9.64
N MET A 62 -4.53 4.26 -10.09
CA MET A 62 -3.93 3.23 -9.23
C MET A 62 -2.71 2.61 -9.89
N MET A 63 -1.70 2.28 -9.09
CA MET A 63 -0.47 1.62 -9.54
C MET A 63 0.08 0.71 -8.44
N ILE A 64 0.59 -0.45 -8.81
CA ILE A 64 1.27 -1.35 -7.88
C ILE A 64 2.70 -0.87 -7.62
N LEU A 65 3.11 -0.84 -6.36
CA LEU A 65 4.46 -0.53 -5.90
C LEU A 65 4.99 -1.68 -5.03
N SER A 66 5.81 -2.54 -5.60
CA SER A 66 6.25 -3.78 -4.95
C SER A 66 7.77 -3.96 -4.92
N ASN A 67 8.29 -4.52 -3.81
CA ASN A 67 9.68 -4.97 -3.72
C ASN A 67 9.93 -6.31 -4.43
N ALA A 68 8.90 -6.97 -4.91
CA ALA A 68 9.04 -8.22 -5.64
C ALA A 68 9.82 -8.03 -6.95
N LYS A 69 10.45 -9.13 -7.43
CA LYS A 69 11.13 -9.16 -8.74
C LYS A 69 10.15 -8.73 -9.84
N LYS A 70 10.65 -8.02 -10.85
CA LYS A 70 9.84 -7.46 -11.95
C LYS A 70 8.82 -8.45 -12.52
N LYS A 71 9.25 -9.68 -12.84
CA LYS A 71 8.38 -10.71 -13.42
C LYS A 71 7.22 -11.11 -12.51
N ARG A 72 7.42 -11.17 -11.18
CA ARG A 72 6.38 -11.48 -10.21
C ARG A 72 5.41 -10.31 -10.07
N ALA A 73 5.94 -9.11 -9.90
CA ALA A 73 5.14 -7.90 -9.76
C ALA A 73 4.28 -7.65 -11.03
N GLN A 74 4.87 -7.84 -12.22
CA GLN A 74 4.17 -7.67 -13.50
C GLN A 74 3.02 -8.67 -13.65
N ARG A 75 3.25 -9.97 -13.38
CA ARG A 75 2.18 -10.98 -13.47
C ARG A 75 0.98 -10.65 -12.56
N PHE A 76 1.24 -10.16 -11.36
CA PHE A 76 0.16 -9.74 -10.47
C PHE A 76 -0.56 -8.51 -11.02
N ALA A 77 0.19 -7.51 -11.47
CA ALA A 77 -0.37 -6.29 -12.05
C ALA A 77 -1.26 -6.59 -13.27
N ASP A 78 -0.80 -7.48 -14.15
CA ASP A 78 -1.55 -7.93 -15.34
C ASP A 78 -2.87 -8.60 -14.92
N SER A 79 -2.85 -9.42 -13.86
CA SER A 79 -4.05 -10.12 -13.36
C SER A 79 -5.13 -9.21 -12.81
N VAL A 80 -4.76 -8.01 -12.38
CA VAL A 80 -5.68 -7.00 -11.85
C VAL A 80 -5.83 -5.77 -12.77
N GLY A 81 -5.17 -5.77 -13.93
CA GLY A 81 -5.27 -4.69 -14.91
C GLY A 81 -4.70 -3.36 -14.41
N LEU A 82 -3.59 -3.37 -13.69
CA LEU A 82 -2.92 -2.18 -13.17
C LEU A 82 -1.48 -2.07 -13.70
N ASP A 83 -0.98 -0.84 -13.77
CA ASP A 83 0.43 -0.56 -13.96
C ASP A 83 1.26 -0.92 -12.71
N VAL A 84 2.59 -1.12 -12.88
CA VAL A 84 3.46 -1.54 -11.80
C VAL A 84 4.84 -0.87 -11.81
N VAL A 85 5.35 -0.64 -10.62
CA VAL A 85 6.76 -0.43 -10.33
C VAL A 85 7.25 -1.61 -9.48
N GLY A 86 7.86 -2.60 -10.11
CA GLY A 86 8.56 -3.70 -9.44
C GLY A 86 9.97 -3.30 -9.03
N LEU A 87 10.60 -4.08 -8.15
CA LEU A 87 11.90 -3.76 -7.54
C LEU A 87 11.92 -2.32 -7.01
N ALA A 88 10.89 -1.95 -6.28
CA ALA A 88 10.69 -0.59 -5.80
C ALA A 88 11.74 -0.15 -4.79
N ALA A 89 12.45 -1.11 -4.18
CA ALA A 89 13.47 -0.92 -3.14
C ALA A 89 12.94 -0.13 -1.92
N LYS A 90 11.66 -0.35 -1.57
CA LYS A 90 11.08 0.24 -0.35
C LYS A 90 11.90 -0.19 0.88
N PRO A 91 12.27 0.69 1.80
CA PRO A 91 11.74 2.06 2.01
C PRO A 91 12.44 3.19 1.25
N LEU A 92 13.40 2.91 0.37
CA LEU A 92 14.06 3.96 -0.40
C LEU A 92 13.05 4.70 -1.29
N PRO A 93 13.18 6.03 -1.47
CA PRO A 93 12.16 6.83 -2.12
C PRO A 93 12.12 6.69 -3.65
N PHE A 94 13.12 6.05 -4.27
CA PHE A 94 13.27 5.99 -5.73
C PHE A 94 12.10 5.30 -6.45
N GLY A 95 11.55 4.22 -5.88
CA GLY A 95 10.37 3.55 -6.42
C GLY A 95 9.15 4.46 -6.46
N TYR A 96 8.95 5.23 -5.39
CA TYR A 96 7.87 6.22 -5.29
C TYR A 96 8.02 7.35 -6.30
N PHE A 97 9.26 7.84 -6.53
CA PHE A 97 9.51 8.88 -7.53
C PHE A 97 9.22 8.39 -8.94
N ARG A 98 9.62 7.15 -9.26
CA ARG A 98 9.28 6.51 -10.55
C ARG A 98 7.77 6.39 -10.74
N ALA A 99 7.05 5.96 -9.70
CA ALA A 99 5.60 5.84 -9.74
C ALA A 99 4.91 7.20 -9.93
N ALA A 100 5.30 8.21 -9.18
CA ALA A 100 4.77 9.57 -9.32
C ALA A 100 5.03 10.16 -10.73
N GLY A 101 6.21 9.90 -11.29
CA GLY A 101 6.56 10.30 -12.66
C GLY A 101 5.69 9.62 -13.71
N LYS A 102 5.41 8.32 -13.58
CA LYS A 102 4.51 7.59 -14.46
C LYS A 102 3.06 8.09 -14.37
N LEU A 103 2.57 8.31 -13.15
CA LEU A 103 1.22 8.81 -12.89
C LEU A 103 1.04 10.28 -13.29
N LYS A 104 2.13 11.05 -13.43
CA LYS A 104 2.11 12.50 -13.66
C LYS A 104 1.33 13.27 -12.59
N ILE A 105 1.31 12.78 -11.35
CA ILE A 105 0.61 13.36 -10.21
C ILE A 105 1.61 13.83 -9.17
N LYS A 106 1.36 15.00 -8.57
CA LYS A 106 2.21 15.54 -7.51
C LYS A 106 2.21 14.60 -6.30
N ARG A 107 3.38 14.30 -5.75
CA ARG A 107 3.55 13.33 -4.64
C ARG A 107 2.64 13.59 -3.44
N LYS A 108 2.40 14.85 -3.08
CA LYS A 108 1.47 15.24 -2.00
C LYS A 108 0.02 14.79 -2.22
N ASN A 109 -0.36 14.49 -3.46
CA ASN A 109 -1.67 14.00 -3.86
C ASN A 109 -1.68 12.49 -4.16
N ILE A 110 -0.61 11.79 -3.82
CA ILE A 110 -0.50 10.32 -3.93
C ILE A 110 -0.50 9.74 -2.52
N ALA A 111 -1.15 8.61 -2.33
CA ALA A 111 -1.03 7.82 -1.10
C ALA A 111 -0.48 6.42 -1.40
N ILE A 112 0.47 5.95 -0.59
CA ILE A 112 0.83 4.54 -0.51
C ILE A 112 -0.10 3.82 0.47
N VAL A 113 -0.63 2.69 0.05
CA VAL A 113 -1.41 1.78 0.90
C VAL A 113 -0.60 0.50 1.07
N GLY A 114 -0.34 0.12 2.28
CA GLY A 114 0.43 -1.08 2.60
C GLY A 114 0.28 -1.51 4.04
N ASP A 115 0.76 -2.71 4.34
CA ASP A 115 0.66 -3.34 5.65
C ASP A 115 1.94 -3.22 6.48
N GLN A 116 3.03 -2.71 5.90
CA GLN A 116 4.34 -2.70 6.52
C GLN A 116 4.84 -1.30 6.88
N VAL A 117 5.04 -1.07 8.20
CA VAL A 117 5.51 0.23 8.70
C VAL A 117 6.91 0.57 8.16
N PHE A 118 7.83 -0.40 8.12
CA PHE A 118 9.23 -0.16 7.74
C PHE A 118 9.49 -0.06 6.24
N THR A 119 8.58 -0.47 5.40
CA THR A 119 8.73 -0.37 3.94
C THR A 119 7.76 0.65 3.36
N ASP A 120 6.46 0.48 3.62
CA ASP A 120 5.43 1.29 2.99
C ASP A 120 5.31 2.66 3.66
N ILE A 121 5.16 2.67 4.98
CA ILE A 121 4.92 3.91 5.71
C ILE A 121 6.20 4.77 5.78
N MET A 122 7.32 4.17 6.17
CA MET A 122 8.59 4.87 6.21
C MET A 122 9.00 5.37 4.82
N GLY A 123 8.92 4.50 3.81
CA GLY A 123 9.26 4.87 2.43
C GLY A 123 8.35 5.95 1.86
N GLY A 124 7.04 5.85 2.10
CA GLY A 124 6.07 6.87 1.69
C GLY A 124 6.35 8.24 2.34
N ARG A 125 6.65 8.25 3.63
CA ARG A 125 7.02 9.48 4.36
C ARG A 125 8.31 10.09 3.82
N LEU A 126 9.34 9.28 3.56
CA LEU A 126 10.60 9.74 2.96
C LEU A 126 10.39 10.29 1.53
N ALA A 127 9.48 9.69 0.80
CA ALA A 127 9.15 10.13 -0.56
C ALA A 127 8.22 11.35 -0.61
N GLY A 128 7.62 11.76 0.50
CA GLY A 128 6.66 12.87 0.55
C GLY A 128 5.29 12.54 -0.05
N VAL A 129 4.89 11.27 0.00
CA VAL A 129 3.52 10.83 -0.29
C VAL A 129 2.75 10.59 1.00
N LYS A 130 1.43 10.63 0.95
CA LYS A 130 0.58 10.24 2.08
C LYS A 130 0.68 8.73 2.32
N THR A 131 0.40 8.30 3.54
CA THR A 131 0.57 6.91 3.94
C THR A 131 -0.68 6.38 4.61
N VAL A 132 -1.18 5.26 4.12
CA VAL A 132 -2.30 4.50 4.67
C VAL A 132 -1.78 3.14 5.10
N LEU A 133 -1.84 2.87 6.40
CA LEU A 133 -1.49 1.57 6.96
C LEU A 133 -2.75 0.72 7.08
N VAL A 134 -2.75 -0.46 6.45
CA VAL A 134 -3.80 -1.47 6.63
C VAL A 134 -3.38 -2.48 7.69
N THR A 135 -4.30 -2.89 8.55
CA THR A 135 -4.00 -3.68 9.75
C THR A 135 -4.58 -5.08 9.76
N ASP A 136 -5.50 -5.40 8.86
CA ASP A 136 -6.02 -6.76 8.67
C ASP A 136 -5.03 -7.59 7.84
N ILE A 137 -4.17 -8.32 8.52
CA ILE A 137 -3.05 -9.06 7.95
C ILE A 137 -3.12 -10.54 8.29
N THR A 138 -2.73 -11.38 7.34
CA THR A 138 -2.57 -12.81 7.56
C THR A 138 -1.28 -13.08 8.36
N PRO A 139 -1.28 -13.97 9.36
CA PRO A 139 -0.06 -14.35 10.07
C PRO A 139 1.00 -14.92 9.11
N GLU A 140 2.24 -14.44 9.25
CA GLU A 140 3.39 -14.93 8.50
C GLU A 140 4.20 -15.91 9.34
N ASP A 141 4.61 -17.05 8.77
CA ASP A 141 5.30 -18.12 9.50
C ASP A 141 6.81 -17.90 9.73
N LYS A 142 7.43 -16.96 9.01
CA LYS A 142 8.88 -16.72 9.11
C LYS A 142 9.24 -15.91 10.35
N THR A 143 10.18 -16.41 11.15
CA THR A 143 10.61 -15.81 12.43
C THR A 143 11.05 -14.36 12.33
N PHE A 144 11.76 -13.97 11.27
CA PHE A 144 12.18 -12.59 11.03
C PHE A 144 10.98 -11.64 10.90
N PHE A 145 9.94 -12.07 10.18
CA PHE A 145 8.71 -11.31 10.04
C PHE A 145 7.95 -11.21 11.37
N LYS A 146 8.00 -12.25 12.22
CA LYS A 146 7.39 -12.23 13.55
C LYS A 146 7.99 -11.15 14.45
N ILE A 147 9.32 -11.01 14.47
CA ILE A 147 10.02 -9.96 15.24
C ILE A 147 9.64 -8.58 14.72
N LYS A 148 9.71 -8.38 13.40
CA LYS A 148 9.31 -7.12 12.75
C LYS A 148 7.86 -6.76 13.12
N ARG A 149 6.93 -7.71 13.01
CA ARG A 149 5.51 -7.54 13.37
C ARG A 149 5.30 -7.25 14.86
N TYR A 150 6.12 -7.80 15.74
CA TYR A 150 6.04 -7.47 17.16
C TYR A 150 6.29 -5.98 17.40
N PHE A 151 7.34 -5.42 16.80
CA PHE A 151 7.63 -3.98 16.91
C PHE A 151 6.54 -3.13 16.26
N GLU A 152 6.04 -3.52 15.11
CA GLU A 152 4.94 -2.84 14.41
C GLU A 152 3.65 -2.83 15.26
N LYS A 153 3.27 -3.96 15.88
CA LYS A 153 2.13 -4.03 16.79
C LYS A 153 2.28 -3.10 18.00
N LYS A 154 3.48 -3.04 18.60
CA LYS A 154 3.77 -2.14 19.72
C LYS A 154 3.63 -0.66 19.30
N MET A 155 4.11 -0.31 18.12
CA MET A 155 3.97 1.02 17.55
C MET A 155 2.50 1.37 17.27
N LEU A 156 1.75 0.45 16.65
CA LEU A 156 0.32 0.60 16.39
C LEU A 156 -0.49 0.86 17.66
N LYS A 157 -0.23 0.09 18.73
CA LYS A 157 -0.89 0.28 20.02
C LYS A 157 -0.65 1.68 20.58
N ARG A 158 0.59 2.16 20.48
CA ARG A 158 0.96 3.53 20.90
C ARG A 158 0.22 4.58 20.08
N TRP A 159 0.20 4.46 18.77
CA TRP A 159 -0.46 5.44 17.89
C TRP A 159 -1.99 5.49 18.03
N LYS A 160 -2.63 4.33 18.32
CA LYS A 160 -4.08 4.28 18.61
C LYS A 160 -4.43 4.96 19.94
N ASN A 161 -3.53 4.90 20.93
CA ASN A 161 -3.75 5.53 22.24
C ASN A 161 -3.45 7.04 22.26
N GLU A 162 -2.82 7.58 21.21
CA GLU A 162 -2.53 9.02 21.07
C GLU A 162 -3.67 9.79 20.33
N ARG A 163 -4.82 9.15 20.08
CA ARG A 163 -6.05 9.76 19.59
C ARG A 163 -6.99 9.97 20.78
#